data_b6a445183f157c1b1ffc7fbc912d6ef0
#
_entry.id   b6a445183f157c1b1ffc7fbc912d6ef0
#
_cell.length_a   1.000
_cell.length_b   1.000
_cell.length_c   1.000
_cell.angle_alpha   90.00
_cell.angle_beta   90.00
_cell.angle_gamma   90.00
#
_symmetry.space_group_name_H-M   'P 1'
#
loop_
_entity.id
_entity.type
_entity.pdbx_description
1 polymer ?
#
loop_
_entity_poly.entity_id
_entity_poly.type
_entity_poly.pdbx_seq_one_letter_code
_entity_poly.pdbx_strand_id
1 'polypeptide(L)'
;MVDKPKHRAADGRALDDKGNPVVDEKGKPILDKNGNPLKPDYTKDFSFKLGGRIQVDSQINWNGNGPYGTDLANGVGFRRARIYTEGVMFRDYEYRFEYDWARNNGGTQGITDAYLKYIAIPNFAVTVGQQNEGKSMESVMSNNYLTFIERSLPNNAFIEAGPNSKYQIGITAETWNKFALDKDWAMPYTVRGGLTTESVGAPGPGNSSGNSQGQTNNAGGTNSNGTNINRNAFSGDTSYQVVGRGTLAPFYQKDVGVLHTGVWGSWRSVNNNYNTDGTLRTGGWAYQSAPNTDVDRTNWINTGNLSSAKVCAVTIKGTCTAYKPVKQVNNVAMFGAELAGAYGPVHLSAEYMQAQIAGYGYSGSDTLQGFSVQGGVFLTGETRPYDVKKGTWDRLVPNNSFVGGSGWGAFEIAGRYDLMDMNTLHINGGSINTGTLAVNWYLTPRIRFMTDWVHVFSVNNNNSLRAAGGKCAFPAQGSGAAIGCFSGLSPDIWEMAVRLDY
;
A
#
# COMPACT_ATOMS: atom_id res chain seq x y z
N MET A 1 -10.53 -17.49 -14.36
CA MET A 1 -10.48 -18.67 -13.47
C MET A 1 -9.21 -19.41 -13.81
N VAL A 2 -8.24 -19.45 -12.93
CA VAL A 2 -7.11 -20.38 -13.06
C VAL A 2 -7.62 -21.70 -12.51
N ASP A 3 -7.64 -22.75 -13.35
CA ASP A 3 -8.01 -24.08 -12.90
C ASP A 3 -7.13 -24.50 -11.73
N LYS A 4 -7.75 -25.07 -10.69
CA LYS A 4 -7.02 -25.53 -9.51
C LYS A 4 -5.97 -26.54 -9.91
N PRO A 5 -4.73 -26.47 -9.38
CA PRO A 5 -3.71 -27.48 -9.65
C PRO A 5 -4.20 -28.86 -9.20
N LYS A 6 -4.00 -29.84 -10.03
CA LYS A 6 -4.34 -31.23 -9.77
C LYS A 6 -3.31 -31.84 -8.83
N HIS A 7 -3.76 -32.53 -7.80
CA HIS A 7 -2.89 -33.11 -6.79
C HIS A 7 -1.95 -34.21 -7.34
N ARG A 8 -0.76 -34.31 -6.74
CA ARG A 8 0.16 -35.44 -6.93
C ARG A 8 0.10 -36.39 -5.73
N ALA A 9 0.27 -37.68 -5.98
CA ALA A 9 0.61 -38.63 -4.93
C ALA A 9 2.06 -38.36 -4.45
N ALA A 10 2.36 -38.64 -3.19
CA ALA A 10 3.68 -38.47 -2.57
C ALA A 10 4.80 -39.27 -3.30
N ASP A 11 4.45 -40.23 -4.14
CA ASP A 11 5.36 -41.09 -4.93
C ASP A 11 5.58 -40.59 -6.38
N GLY A 12 5.09 -39.40 -6.73
CA GLY A 12 5.32 -38.77 -8.04
C GLY A 12 4.44 -39.30 -9.18
N ARG A 13 3.45 -40.13 -8.91
CA ARG A 13 2.52 -40.64 -9.93
C ARG A 13 1.57 -39.52 -10.40
N ALA A 14 1.25 -39.52 -11.70
CA ALA A 14 0.23 -38.62 -12.24
C ALA A 14 -1.14 -38.95 -11.64
N LEU A 15 -1.88 -37.95 -11.25
CA LEU A 15 -3.24 -38.07 -10.74
C LEU A 15 -4.24 -37.55 -11.78
N ASP A 16 -5.42 -38.18 -11.82
CA ASP A 16 -6.55 -37.67 -12.61
C ASP A 16 -7.17 -36.40 -11.99
N ASP A 17 -8.23 -35.87 -12.62
CA ASP A 17 -8.95 -34.68 -12.18
C ASP A 17 -9.58 -34.83 -10.79
N LYS A 18 -9.66 -36.04 -10.28
CA LYS A 18 -10.24 -36.38 -8.97
C LYS A 18 -9.18 -36.68 -7.91
N GLY A 19 -7.89 -36.64 -8.29
CA GLY A 19 -6.79 -36.93 -7.37
C GLY A 19 -6.45 -38.43 -7.28
N ASN A 20 -6.94 -39.28 -8.20
CA ASN A 20 -6.59 -40.70 -8.22
C ASN A 20 -5.40 -40.94 -9.15
N PRO A 21 -4.52 -41.92 -8.86
CA PRO A 21 -3.44 -42.30 -9.76
C PRO A 21 -4.00 -42.71 -11.15
N VAL A 22 -3.36 -42.22 -12.22
CA VAL A 22 -3.70 -42.61 -13.60
C VAL A 22 -3.23 -44.02 -13.79
N VAL A 23 -4.14 -44.97 -13.66
CA VAL A 23 -3.90 -46.41 -13.74
C VAL A 23 -4.85 -47.01 -14.75
N ASP A 24 -4.45 -48.16 -15.32
CA ASP A 24 -5.31 -48.98 -16.21
C ASP A 24 -6.45 -49.64 -15.40
N GLU A 25 -7.34 -50.32 -16.09
CA GLU A 25 -8.49 -51.05 -15.50
C GLU A 25 -8.07 -52.14 -14.50
N LYS A 26 -6.79 -52.48 -14.46
CA LYS A 26 -6.20 -53.47 -13.53
C LYS A 26 -5.40 -52.83 -12.42
N GLY A 27 -5.46 -51.50 -12.28
CA GLY A 27 -4.75 -50.75 -11.24
C GLY A 27 -3.26 -50.59 -11.47
N LYS A 28 -2.74 -50.90 -12.70
CA LYS A 28 -1.32 -50.68 -13.03
C LYS A 28 -1.10 -49.29 -13.63
N PRO A 29 0.06 -48.65 -13.37
CA PRO A 29 0.40 -47.37 -13.99
C PRO A 29 0.34 -47.44 -15.52
N ILE A 30 -0.29 -46.48 -16.16
CA ILE A 30 -0.27 -46.33 -17.61
C ILE A 30 1.18 -46.06 -18.05
N LEU A 31 1.68 -46.80 -19.02
CA LEU A 31 3.05 -46.68 -19.53
C LEU A 31 3.09 -45.80 -20.78
N ASP A 32 4.21 -45.10 -20.97
CA ASP A 32 4.51 -44.38 -22.21
C ASP A 32 4.87 -45.34 -23.34
N LYS A 33 5.14 -44.79 -24.55
CA LYS A 33 5.52 -45.58 -25.74
C LYS A 33 6.81 -46.41 -25.55
N ASN A 34 7.60 -46.12 -24.52
CA ASN A 34 8.87 -46.76 -24.21
C ASN A 34 8.76 -47.74 -23.03
N GLY A 35 7.55 -47.99 -22.52
CA GLY A 35 7.30 -48.89 -21.41
C GLY A 35 7.60 -48.30 -20.02
N ASN A 36 7.84 -46.99 -19.90
CA ASN A 36 8.01 -46.32 -18.62
C ASN A 36 6.67 -45.84 -18.09
N PRO A 37 6.49 -45.76 -16.76
CA PRO A 37 5.33 -45.09 -16.20
C PRO A 37 5.19 -43.65 -16.77
N LEU A 38 3.98 -43.30 -17.20
CA LEU A 38 3.71 -42.01 -17.81
C LEU A 38 4.19 -40.92 -16.85
N LYS A 39 5.27 -40.23 -17.21
CA LYS A 39 5.77 -39.12 -16.43
C LYS A 39 4.75 -37.98 -16.53
N PRO A 40 4.49 -37.27 -15.43
CA PRO A 40 3.64 -36.12 -15.50
C PRO A 40 4.14 -35.16 -16.59
N ASP A 41 3.24 -34.70 -17.43
CA ASP A 41 3.56 -33.66 -18.41
C ASP A 41 3.68 -32.32 -17.68
N TYR A 42 4.91 -31.97 -17.26
CA TYR A 42 5.21 -30.73 -16.56
C TYR A 42 4.93 -29.49 -17.41
N THR A 43 4.77 -29.60 -18.71
CA THR A 43 4.49 -28.45 -19.58
C THR A 43 3.08 -27.90 -19.33
N LYS A 44 2.16 -28.73 -18.86
CA LYS A 44 0.80 -28.30 -18.44
C LYS A 44 0.76 -27.70 -17.04
N ASP A 45 1.86 -27.76 -16.30
CA ASP A 45 1.96 -27.26 -14.93
C ASP A 45 2.38 -25.78 -14.87
N PHE A 46 2.55 -25.14 -16.03
CA PHE A 46 2.92 -23.73 -16.14
C PHE A 46 1.81 -22.91 -16.76
N SER A 47 1.51 -21.81 -16.13
CA SER A 47 0.69 -20.76 -16.74
C SER A 47 1.46 -19.45 -16.75
N PHE A 48 1.23 -18.65 -17.77
CA PHE A 48 1.80 -17.33 -17.94
C PHE A 48 0.71 -16.37 -18.37
N LYS A 49 0.63 -15.25 -17.70
CA LYS A 49 -0.25 -14.15 -18.06
C LYS A 49 0.56 -12.87 -18.06
N LEU A 50 0.47 -12.13 -19.15
CA LEU A 50 0.95 -10.77 -19.25
C LEU A 50 -0.24 -9.84 -19.09
N GLY A 51 -0.09 -8.83 -18.27
CA GLY A 51 -1.12 -7.81 -18.07
C GLY A 51 -0.50 -6.45 -17.76
N GLY A 52 -1.34 -5.44 -17.73
CA GLY A 52 -0.86 -4.11 -17.47
C GLY A 52 -1.95 -3.19 -16.95
N ARG A 53 -1.54 -1.96 -16.63
CA ARG A 53 -2.41 -0.91 -16.15
C ARG A 53 -1.90 0.44 -16.55
N ILE A 54 -2.81 1.27 -17.03
CA ILE A 54 -2.57 2.69 -17.28
C ILE A 54 -3.59 3.47 -16.47
N GLN A 55 -3.14 4.51 -15.76
CA GLN A 55 -3.98 5.51 -15.14
C GLN A 55 -3.39 6.87 -15.43
N VAL A 56 -4.23 7.74 -16.00
CA VAL A 56 -3.93 9.15 -16.27
C VAL A 56 -4.85 9.96 -15.38
N ASP A 57 -4.28 10.86 -14.61
CA ASP A 57 -5.00 11.76 -13.72
C ASP A 57 -4.79 13.20 -14.17
N SER A 58 -5.82 14.02 -13.99
CA SER A 58 -5.74 15.48 -14.15
C SER A 58 -6.27 16.15 -12.90
N GLN A 59 -5.75 17.34 -12.60
CA GLN A 59 -6.08 18.11 -11.40
C GLN A 59 -6.24 19.58 -11.75
N ILE A 60 -7.30 20.21 -11.22
CA ILE A 60 -7.57 21.64 -11.29
C ILE A 60 -7.89 22.12 -9.88
N ASN A 61 -7.22 23.17 -9.43
CA ASN A 61 -7.37 23.70 -8.08
C ASN A 61 -8.04 25.07 -8.12
N TRP A 62 -8.98 25.31 -7.19
CA TRP A 62 -9.59 26.61 -6.92
C TRP A 62 -9.32 27.03 -5.49
N ASN A 63 -9.10 28.33 -5.29
CA ASN A 63 -8.82 28.90 -3.96
C ASN A 63 -7.59 28.27 -3.27
N GLY A 64 -6.69 27.68 -4.05
CA GLY A 64 -5.46 27.06 -3.55
C GLY A 64 -4.31 28.04 -3.34
N ASN A 65 -4.51 29.31 -3.68
CA ASN A 65 -3.48 30.33 -3.56
C ASN A 65 -3.34 30.78 -2.10
N GLY A 66 -2.27 30.34 -1.47
CA GLY A 66 -1.92 30.80 -0.14
C GLY A 66 -1.44 32.25 -0.14
N PRO A 67 -1.47 32.92 1.00
CA PRO A 67 -1.12 34.34 1.15
C PRO A 67 0.32 34.67 0.75
N TYR A 68 1.12 33.70 0.37
CA TYR A 68 2.54 33.84 0.07
C TYR A 68 2.95 33.27 -1.30
N GLY A 69 2.01 33.12 -2.23
CA GLY A 69 2.30 32.57 -3.56
C GLY A 69 2.51 31.06 -3.57
N THR A 70 2.00 30.35 -2.56
CA THR A 70 1.85 28.91 -2.60
C THR A 70 0.67 28.58 -3.49
N ASP A 71 0.94 28.25 -4.72
CA ASP A 71 -0.06 27.81 -5.68
C ASP A 71 0.01 26.29 -5.83
N LEU A 72 -1.15 25.63 -5.76
CA LEU A 72 -1.23 24.21 -6.10
C LEU A 72 -1.15 24.05 -7.60
N ALA A 73 -0.33 23.11 -8.06
CA ALA A 73 -0.15 22.88 -9.48
C ALA A 73 -1.40 22.27 -10.12
N ASN A 74 -1.85 22.87 -11.22
CA ASN A 74 -2.81 22.27 -12.13
C ASN A 74 -2.05 21.45 -13.19
N GLY A 75 -2.59 20.33 -13.62
CA GLY A 75 -1.90 19.54 -14.61
C GLY A 75 -2.50 18.18 -14.90
N VAL A 76 -1.76 17.43 -15.69
CA VAL A 76 -2.08 16.05 -16.10
C VAL A 76 -0.82 15.20 -15.94
N GLY A 77 -0.98 13.99 -15.43
CA GLY A 77 0.14 13.08 -15.23
C GLY A 77 -0.26 11.62 -15.30
N PHE A 78 0.73 10.75 -15.52
CA PHE A 78 0.55 9.33 -15.36
C PHE A 78 0.65 8.97 -13.87
N ARG A 79 -0.46 8.56 -13.28
CA ARG A 79 -0.48 8.04 -11.92
C ARG A 79 0.12 6.64 -11.84
N ARG A 80 -0.19 5.82 -12.85
CA ARG A 80 0.29 4.43 -12.99
C ARG A 80 0.52 4.08 -14.44
N ALA A 81 1.65 3.48 -14.70
CA ALA A 81 2.00 2.90 -15.99
C ALA A 81 2.70 1.57 -15.73
N ARG A 82 1.92 0.47 -15.63
CA ARG A 82 2.39 -0.82 -15.11
C ARG A 82 2.31 -1.90 -16.16
N ILE A 83 3.31 -2.79 -16.11
CA ILE A 83 3.26 -4.12 -16.74
C ILE A 83 3.55 -5.15 -15.66
N TYR A 84 2.85 -6.26 -15.70
CA TYR A 84 3.10 -7.39 -14.82
C TYR A 84 3.05 -8.70 -15.57
N THR A 85 3.79 -9.66 -15.06
CA THR A 85 3.65 -11.07 -15.39
C THR A 85 3.23 -11.83 -14.15
N GLU A 86 2.30 -12.76 -14.30
CA GLU A 86 1.87 -13.63 -13.23
C GLU A 86 1.52 -15.01 -13.78
N GLY A 87 1.58 -16.01 -12.93
CA GLY A 87 1.23 -17.36 -13.33
C GLY A 87 1.51 -18.38 -12.26
N VAL A 88 1.39 -19.63 -12.64
CA VAL A 88 1.67 -20.78 -11.78
C VAL A 88 2.83 -21.58 -12.36
N MET A 89 3.74 -22.02 -11.52
CA MET A 89 4.84 -22.93 -11.84
C MET A 89 4.70 -24.20 -11.02
N PHE A 90 4.92 -25.36 -11.64
CA PHE A 90 4.89 -26.66 -10.98
C PHE A 90 3.62 -26.90 -10.15
N ARG A 91 2.47 -26.31 -10.57
CA ARG A 91 1.14 -26.36 -9.90
C ARG A 91 1.06 -25.71 -8.53
N ASP A 92 2.16 -25.70 -7.78
CA ASP A 92 2.20 -25.39 -6.35
C ASP A 92 2.74 -23.99 -6.05
N TYR A 93 3.25 -23.29 -7.07
CA TYR A 93 3.88 -22.00 -6.90
C TYR A 93 3.26 -20.95 -7.83
N GLU A 94 2.61 -19.95 -7.26
CA GLU A 94 2.25 -18.72 -7.97
C GLU A 94 3.44 -17.76 -7.96
N TYR A 95 3.66 -17.06 -9.06
CA TYR A 95 4.64 -15.98 -9.15
C TYR A 95 4.00 -14.73 -9.70
N ARG A 96 4.52 -13.57 -9.29
CA ARG A 96 4.19 -12.28 -9.86
C ARG A 96 5.42 -11.39 -9.89
N PHE A 97 5.57 -10.69 -11.00
CA PHE A 97 6.50 -9.58 -11.16
C PHE A 97 5.72 -8.41 -11.76
N GLU A 98 5.76 -7.24 -11.11
CA GLU A 98 5.12 -6.02 -11.59
C GLU A 98 6.08 -4.85 -11.50
N TYR A 99 6.15 -4.07 -12.58
CA TYR A 99 6.93 -2.85 -12.66
C TYR A 99 6.04 -1.66 -13.02
N ASP A 100 6.22 -0.52 -12.33
CA ASP A 100 5.49 0.73 -12.51
C ASP A 100 6.42 1.86 -12.97
N TRP A 101 6.32 2.24 -14.23
CA TRP A 101 7.15 3.32 -14.79
C TRP A 101 6.76 4.71 -14.30
N ALA A 102 5.50 4.94 -13.92
CA ALA A 102 5.04 6.22 -13.40
C ALA A 102 5.67 6.56 -12.02
N ARG A 103 6.20 5.56 -11.31
CA ARG A 103 6.89 5.75 -10.03
C ARG A 103 8.38 6.06 -10.19
N ASN A 104 8.87 6.10 -11.40
CA ASN A 104 10.31 6.21 -11.67
C ASN A 104 10.73 7.67 -11.85
N ASN A 105 11.14 8.32 -10.78
CA ASN A 105 11.80 9.64 -10.85
C ASN A 105 13.31 9.47 -11.12
N GLY A 106 13.69 8.66 -12.12
CA GLY A 106 15.08 8.53 -12.57
C GLY A 106 15.89 7.37 -11.95
N GLY A 107 15.27 6.33 -11.43
CA GLY A 107 15.97 5.19 -10.80
C GLY A 107 15.25 3.85 -10.86
N THR A 108 15.84 2.83 -10.27
CA THR A 108 15.41 1.42 -10.21
C THR A 108 14.12 1.17 -9.41
N GLN A 109 13.26 2.14 -9.23
CA GLN A 109 12.28 2.23 -8.16
C GLN A 109 10.88 1.73 -8.54
N GLY A 110 10.71 1.16 -9.74
CA GLY A 110 9.40 0.78 -10.25
C GLY A 110 8.87 -0.58 -9.80
N ILE A 111 9.69 -1.43 -9.17
CA ILE A 111 9.23 -2.78 -8.77
C ILE A 111 8.20 -2.65 -7.65
N THR A 112 6.96 -3.12 -7.90
CA THR A 112 5.91 -3.19 -6.89
C THR A 112 5.81 -4.60 -6.31
N ASP A 113 5.60 -5.60 -7.15
CA ASP A 113 5.53 -6.99 -6.75
C ASP A 113 6.67 -7.79 -7.41
N ALA A 114 7.37 -8.61 -6.64
CA ALA A 114 8.36 -9.57 -7.09
C ALA A 114 8.42 -10.72 -6.10
N TYR A 115 7.51 -11.68 -6.23
CA TYR A 115 7.36 -12.73 -5.24
C TYR A 115 7.08 -14.12 -5.86
N LEU A 116 7.38 -15.12 -5.05
CA LEU A 116 6.94 -16.49 -5.20
C LEU A 116 6.00 -16.85 -4.04
N LYS A 117 4.86 -17.48 -4.37
CA LYS A 117 3.84 -17.88 -3.40
C LYS A 117 3.60 -19.38 -3.49
N TYR A 118 3.81 -20.10 -2.41
CA TYR A 118 3.48 -21.52 -2.28
C TYR A 118 1.99 -21.70 -1.95
N ILE A 119 1.28 -22.51 -2.75
CA ILE A 119 -0.18 -22.68 -2.70
C ILE A 119 -0.66 -24.13 -2.64
N ALA A 120 0.24 -25.10 -2.43
CA ALA A 120 -0.14 -26.52 -2.43
C ALA A 120 -1.09 -26.90 -1.29
N ILE A 121 -1.06 -26.16 -0.19
CA ILE A 121 -1.92 -26.42 0.98
C ILE A 121 -3.28 -25.73 0.77
N PRO A 122 -4.40 -26.45 0.81
CA PRO A 122 -5.72 -25.84 0.66
C PRO A 122 -5.98 -24.73 1.69
N ASN A 123 -6.45 -23.57 1.23
CA ASN A 123 -6.78 -22.40 2.05
C ASN A 123 -5.60 -21.84 2.87
N PHE A 124 -4.37 -22.13 2.46
CA PHE A 124 -3.16 -21.63 3.08
C PHE A 124 -2.12 -21.31 2.01
N ALA A 125 -1.40 -20.21 2.18
CA ALA A 125 -0.32 -19.85 1.28
C ALA A 125 0.83 -19.19 2.04
N VAL A 126 2.05 -19.36 1.52
CA VAL A 126 3.26 -18.67 2.01
C VAL A 126 3.86 -17.89 0.85
N THR A 127 4.09 -16.61 1.04
CA THR A 127 4.67 -15.71 0.03
C THR A 127 6.05 -15.26 0.47
N VAL A 128 7.03 -15.36 -0.43
CA VAL A 128 8.40 -14.89 -0.23
C VAL A 128 8.78 -13.93 -1.34
N GLY A 129 9.35 -12.79 -0.99
CA GLY A 129 9.75 -11.75 -1.93
C GLY A 129 9.14 -10.40 -1.62
N GLN A 130 9.19 -9.50 -2.60
CA GLN A 130 8.58 -8.16 -2.46
C GLN A 130 7.10 -8.25 -2.74
N GLN A 131 6.30 -7.80 -1.77
CA GLN A 131 4.86 -7.91 -1.77
C GLN A 131 4.22 -6.78 -0.96
N ASN A 132 2.91 -6.57 -1.13
CA ASN A 132 2.16 -5.69 -0.24
C ASN A 132 2.26 -6.22 1.20
N GLU A 133 2.59 -5.34 2.16
CA GLU A 133 2.81 -5.69 3.56
C GLU A 133 1.56 -6.24 4.29
N GLY A 134 0.36 -5.99 3.75
CA GLY A 134 -0.88 -6.60 4.25
C GLY A 134 -1.59 -5.83 5.36
N LYS A 135 -1.31 -4.55 5.56
CA LYS A 135 -2.05 -3.66 6.47
C LYS A 135 -3.24 -3.04 5.77
N SER A 136 -4.33 -2.72 6.50
CA SER A 136 -5.49 -1.97 6.02
C SER A 136 -6.26 -2.63 4.87
N MET A 137 -7.56 -2.61 4.93
CA MET A 137 -8.43 -3.08 3.86
C MET A 137 -8.18 -2.30 2.55
N GLU A 138 -8.07 -0.98 2.64
CA GLU A 138 -7.85 -0.11 1.49
C GLU A 138 -6.46 -0.32 0.87
N SER A 139 -5.42 -0.63 1.66
CA SER A 139 -4.09 -0.90 1.14
C SER A 139 -3.97 -2.27 0.47
N VAL A 140 -4.59 -3.31 1.03
CA VAL A 140 -4.61 -4.67 0.46
C VAL A 140 -5.42 -4.73 -0.83
N MET A 141 -6.45 -3.90 -0.92
CA MET A 141 -7.28 -3.78 -2.12
C MET A 141 -6.46 -3.31 -3.33
N SER A 142 -6.74 -3.91 -4.48
CA SER A 142 -6.18 -3.42 -5.73
C SER A 142 -6.59 -1.96 -5.98
N ASN A 143 -5.65 -1.17 -6.48
CA ASN A 143 -5.96 0.21 -6.89
C ASN A 143 -7.09 0.30 -7.92
N ASN A 144 -7.33 -0.78 -8.70
CA ASN A 144 -8.42 -0.82 -9.67
C ASN A 144 -9.81 -0.82 -9.04
N TYR A 145 -9.91 -1.12 -7.74
CA TYR A 145 -11.17 -1.30 -7.03
C TYR A 145 -11.47 -0.16 -6.06
N LEU A 146 -10.57 0.83 -5.95
CA LEU A 146 -10.78 2.03 -5.14
C LEU A 146 -12.00 2.80 -5.64
N THR A 147 -12.82 3.29 -4.73
CA THR A 147 -13.97 4.16 -5.04
C THR A 147 -13.50 5.54 -5.51
N PHE A 148 -12.47 6.08 -4.89
CA PHE A 148 -11.88 7.39 -5.16
C PHE A 148 -10.59 7.27 -5.97
N ILE A 149 -10.18 8.37 -6.61
CA ILE A 149 -8.95 8.45 -7.41
C ILE A 149 -7.76 8.14 -6.52
N GLU A 150 -7.68 8.75 -5.33
CA GLU A 150 -6.64 8.50 -4.36
C GLU A 150 -7.18 7.83 -3.08
N ARG A 151 -6.29 7.16 -2.34
CA ARG A 151 -6.60 6.57 -1.04
C ARG A 151 -6.85 7.64 0.01
N SER A 152 -7.47 7.22 1.11
CA SER A 152 -7.74 8.06 2.27
C SER A 152 -6.48 8.70 2.85
N LEU A 153 -6.63 9.86 3.51
CA LEU A 153 -5.52 10.55 4.17
C LEU A 153 -4.73 9.65 5.13
N PRO A 154 -5.37 8.85 6.03
CA PRO A 154 -4.63 7.96 6.92
C PRO A 154 -3.85 6.89 6.16
N ASN A 155 -4.44 6.30 5.11
CA ASN A 155 -3.77 5.30 4.30
C ASN A 155 -2.59 5.91 3.54
N ASN A 156 -2.77 7.11 2.99
CA ASN A 156 -1.69 7.84 2.33
C ASN A 156 -0.56 8.13 3.32
N ALA A 157 -0.85 8.75 4.46
CA ALA A 157 0.14 9.16 5.44
C ALA A 157 0.93 8.00 6.04
N PHE A 158 0.25 6.91 6.41
CA PHE A 158 0.86 5.81 7.16
C PHE A 158 1.41 4.68 6.28
N ILE A 159 0.86 4.49 5.09
CA ILE A 159 1.15 3.31 4.26
C ILE A 159 1.69 3.69 2.88
N GLU A 160 0.99 4.54 2.09
CA GLU A 160 1.41 4.87 0.71
C GLU A 160 2.58 5.84 0.67
N ALA A 161 2.49 6.94 1.43
CA ALA A 161 3.52 7.97 1.56
C ALA A 161 4.32 7.87 2.86
N GLY A 162 4.06 6.82 3.64
CA GLY A 162 4.76 6.55 4.88
C GLY A 162 6.25 6.32 4.68
N PRO A 163 7.02 6.28 5.77
CA PRO A 163 8.48 6.15 5.72
C PRO A 163 8.99 4.91 5.00
N ASN A 164 8.16 3.87 4.92
CA ASN A 164 8.40 2.68 4.11
C ASN A 164 7.30 2.54 3.06
N SER A 165 7.70 2.04 1.89
CA SER A 165 6.71 1.65 0.88
C SER A 165 5.81 0.54 1.43
N LYS A 166 4.55 0.51 0.99
CA LYS A 166 3.65 -0.63 1.26
C LYS A 166 4.10 -1.94 0.64
N TYR A 167 5.00 -1.88 -0.33
CA TYR A 167 5.63 -3.06 -0.93
C TYR A 167 6.95 -3.33 -0.23
N GLN A 168 7.06 -4.46 0.43
CA GLN A 168 8.20 -4.81 1.27
C GLN A 168 8.68 -6.23 0.97
N ILE A 169 9.99 -6.43 1.09
CA ILE A 169 10.59 -7.75 1.00
C ILE A 169 10.29 -8.49 2.31
N GLY A 170 9.85 -9.73 2.21
CA GLY A 170 9.63 -10.54 3.40
C GLY A 170 9.06 -11.90 3.12
N ILE A 171 8.69 -12.56 4.21
CA ILE A 171 7.94 -13.80 4.22
C ILE A 171 6.63 -13.58 4.95
N THR A 172 5.52 -13.92 4.31
CA THR A 172 4.18 -13.85 4.91
C THR A 172 3.46 -15.17 4.70
N ALA A 173 2.67 -15.55 5.69
CA ALA A 173 1.73 -16.66 5.58
C ALA A 173 0.30 -16.13 5.67
N GLU A 174 -0.60 -16.70 4.90
CA GLU A 174 -2.01 -16.34 4.90
C GLU A 174 -2.90 -17.58 4.88
N THR A 175 -4.03 -17.49 5.58
CA THR A 175 -5.08 -18.51 5.54
C THR A 175 -6.43 -17.84 5.41
N TRP A 176 -7.33 -18.50 4.71
CA TRP A 176 -8.72 -18.09 4.52
C TRP A 176 -9.61 -19.30 4.61
N ASN A 177 -10.72 -19.16 5.31
CA ASN A 177 -11.70 -20.22 5.42
C ASN A 177 -13.04 -19.61 5.86
N LYS A 178 -13.98 -20.41 6.30
CA LYS A 178 -15.27 -19.98 6.83
C LYS A 178 -15.61 -20.78 8.09
N PHE A 179 -16.16 -20.11 9.08
CA PHE A 179 -16.85 -20.76 10.18
C PHE A 179 -18.26 -21.09 9.70
N ALA A 180 -18.62 -22.37 9.60
CA ALA A 180 -19.98 -22.79 9.37
C ALA A 180 -20.72 -22.83 10.72
N LEU A 181 -21.68 -21.93 10.91
CA LEU A 181 -22.53 -21.90 12.10
C LEU A 181 -23.79 -22.74 11.91
N ASP A 182 -24.30 -22.81 10.68
CA ASP A 182 -25.42 -23.63 10.27
C ASP A 182 -25.29 -23.94 8.76
N LYS A 183 -26.22 -24.77 8.21
CA LYS A 183 -26.22 -25.16 6.78
C LYS A 183 -26.22 -23.95 5.84
N ASP A 184 -26.86 -22.85 6.23
CA ASP A 184 -27.07 -21.66 5.42
C ASP A 184 -26.25 -20.44 5.87
N TRP A 185 -25.55 -20.52 7.03
CA TRP A 185 -24.77 -19.40 7.54
C TRP A 185 -23.32 -19.78 7.71
N ALA A 186 -22.49 -19.12 6.92
CA ALA A 186 -21.03 -19.25 7.02
C ALA A 186 -20.38 -17.86 7.07
N MET A 187 -19.47 -17.68 8.03
CA MET A 187 -18.70 -16.45 8.21
C MET A 187 -17.30 -16.63 7.63
N PRO A 188 -17.00 -16.09 6.44
CA PRO A 188 -15.64 -16.07 5.90
C PRO A 188 -14.70 -15.30 6.83
N TYR A 189 -13.47 -15.82 6.97
CA TYR A 189 -12.39 -15.14 7.66
C TYR A 189 -11.09 -15.23 6.88
N THR A 190 -10.20 -14.27 7.10
CA THR A 190 -8.82 -14.31 6.64
C THR A 190 -7.88 -13.97 7.79
N VAL A 191 -6.74 -14.63 7.83
CA VAL A 191 -5.64 -14.27 8.73
C VAL A 191 -4.37 -14.24 7.90
N ARG A 192 -3.62 -13.15 8.00
CA ARG A 192 -2.32 -12.99 7.38
C ARG A 192 -1.33 -12.44 8.38
N GLY A 193 -0.09 -12.92 8.33
CA GLY A 193 0.98 -12.40 9.17
C GLY A 193 2.34 -12.73 8.60
N GLY A 194 3.37 -12.03 9.04
CA GLY A 194 4.71 -12.30 8.59
C GLY A 194 5.78 -11.33 9.08
N LEU A 195 6.97 -11.55 8.56
CA LEU A 195 8.16 -10.74 8.77
C LEU A 195 8.50 -10.05 7.46
N THR A 196 8.62 -8.74 7.50
CA THR A 196 8.99 -7.92 6.36
C THR A 196 10.15 -6.99 6.71
N THR A 197 10.78 -6.45 5.69
CA THR A 197 11.91 -5.54 5.83
C THR A 197 11.65 -4.26 5.04
N GLU A 198 12.63 -3.79 4.29
CA GLU A 198 12.51 -2.63 3.42
C GLU A 198 12.04 -3.04 2.02
N SER A 199 11.65 -2.06 1.22
CA SER A 199 11.32 -2.23 -0.19
C SER A 199 12.55 -2.17 -1.08
N VAL A 200 12.62 -2.99 -2.13
CA VAL A 200 13.57 -2.80 -3.23
C VAL A 200 13.07 -1.75 -4.23
N GLY A 201 11.78 -1.48 -4.20
CA GLY A 201 11.14 -0.53 -5.11
C GLY A 201 11.31 0.92 -4.66
N ALA A 202 10.54 1.78 -5.30
CA ALA A 202 10.50 3.20 -5.00
C ALA A 202 10.24 3.46 -3.52
N PRO A 203 10.87 4.47 -2.95
CA PRO A 203 10.37 5.08 -1.73
C PRO A 203 8.92 5.45 -1.93
N GLY A 204 8.14 5.46 -0.84
CA GLY A 204 6.75 5.92 -0.89
C GLY A 204 6.65 7.32 -1.52
N PRO A 205 5.49 7.67 -2.07
CA PRO A 205 5.26 9.03 -2.56
C PRO A 205 5.57 10.03 -1.44
N GLY A 206 6.31 11.06 -1.74
CA GLY A 206 6.77 12.04 -0.74
C GLY A 206 8.21 11.84 -0.29
N ASN A 207 8.85 10.76 -0.66
CA ASN A 207 10.27 10.57 -0.45
C ASN A 207 11.09 11.02 -1.66
N SER A 208 10.72 12.14 -2.26
CA SER A 208 11.48 12.79 -3.35
C SER A 208 12.90 13.18 -2.93
N SER A 209 13.22 13.15 -1.65
CA SER A 209 14.52 13.51 -1.10
C SER A 209 15.41 12.32 -0.76
N GLY A 210 15.10 11.12 -1.24
CA GLY A 210 15.97 9.95 -1.00
C GLY A 210 16.02 9.45 0.44
N ASN A 211 15.08 9.87 1.28
CA ASN A 211 14.98 9.52 2.70
C ASN A 211 14.13 8.27 2.96
N SER A 212 13.97 7.39 2.00
CA SER A 212 13.54 6.04 2.33
C SER A 212 14.63 5.42 3.19
N GLN A 213 14.25 4.79 4.28
CA GLN A 213 15.17 4.16 5.19
C GLN A 213 16.17 3.30 4.44
N GLY A 214 17.43 3.61 4.61
CA GLY A 214 18.51 2.83 4.07
C GLY A 214 18.77 2.98 2.57
N GLN A 215 18.02 3.74 1.80
CA GLN A 215 18.36 4.00 0.41
C GLN A 215 19.48 5.05 0.31
N THR A 216 20.58 4.70 -0.33
CA THR A 216 21.52 5.66 -0.90
C THR A 216 21.28 5.76 -2.40
N ASN A 217 21.42 6.96 -2.96
CA ASN A 217 21.35 7.18 -4.42
C ASN A 217 22.50 6.48 -5.19
N ASN A 218 23.39 5.79 -4.51
CA ASN A 218 24.53 5.09 -5.08
C ASN A 218 24.40 3.60 -4.80
N ALA A 219 24.13 2.81 -5.82
CA ALA A 219 24.44 1.39 -5.80
C ALA A 219 25.92 1.23 -5.40
N GLY A 220 26.18 0.55 -4.28
CA GLY A 220 27.54 0.44 -3.77
C GLY A 220 27.99 1.60 -2.85
N GLY A 221 27.05 2.26 -2.14
CA GLY A 221 27.40 3.22 -1.10
C GLY A 221 28.36 2.63 -0.06
N THR A 222 29.12 3.49 0.60
CA THR A 222 29.99 3.10 1.71
C THR A 222 29.32 3.39 3.05
N ASN A 223 29.57 2.55 4.06
CA ASN A 223 29.20 2.86 5.44
C ASN A 223 30.06 4.00 5.99
N SER A 224 29.79 4.46 7.21
CA SER A 224 30.57 5.52 7.87
C SER A 224 32.07 5.20 8.04
N ASN A 225 32.45 3.93 7.90
CA ASN A 225 33.85 3.48 7.97
C ASN A 225 34.49 3.28 6.59
N GLY A 226 33.84 3.73 5.51
CA GLY A 226 34.38 3.58 4.16
C GLY A 226 34.16 2.20 3.52
N THR A 227 33.53 1.26 4.22
CA THR A 227 33.26 -0.08 3.67
C THR A 227 32.11 -0.02 2.67
N ASN A 228 32.29 -0.63 1.50
CA ASN A 228 31.25 -0.74 0.50
C ASN A 228 30.08 -1.54 1.05
N ILE A 229 28.88 -0.99 0.89
CA ILE A 229 27.63 -1.64 1.25
C ILE A 229 26.95 -2.05 -0.05
N ASN A 230 26.93 -3.33 -0.32
CA ASN A 230 26.25 -3.88 -1.50
C ASN A 230 24.97 -4.58 -1.06
N ARG A 231 23.91 -3.80 -0.89
CA ARG A 231 22.59 -4.29 -0.49
C ARG A 231 21.51 -3.56 -1.27
N ASN A 232 21.46 -3.79 -2.60
CA ASN A 232 20.46 -3.23 -3.51
C ASN A 232 20.22 -1.71 -3.29
N ALA A 233 21.28 -0.93 -3.22
CA ALA A 233 21.25 0.51 -2.95
C ALA A 233 20.82 0.91 -1.51
N PHE A 234 20.66 -0.03 -0.60
CA PHE A 234 20.44 0.27 0.82
C PHE A 234 21.77 0.36 1.58
N SER A 235 21.84 1.24 2.55
CA SER A 235 22.98 1.38 3.44
C SER A 235 22.58 1.13 4.90
N GLY A 236 23.51 0.61 5.69
CA GLY A 236 23.29 0.30 7.09
C GLY A 236 22.55 -1.01 7.32
N ASP A 237 22.09 -1.20 8.56
CA ASP A 237 21.41 -2.40 8.98
C ASP A 237 19.94 -2.43 8.46
N THR A 238 19.45 -3.63 8.19
CA THR A 238 18.07 -3.83 7.79
C THR A 238 17.11 -3.57 8.95
N SER A 239 16.05 -2.83 8.69
CA SER A 239 14.94 -2.65 9.61
C SER A 239 13.95 -3.81 9.45
N TYR A 240 13.44 -4.33 10.56
CA TYR A 240 12.54 -5.48 10.59
C TYR A 240 11.15 -5.06 11.03
N GLN A 241 10.13 -5.66 10.42
CA GLN A 241 8.74 -5.48 10.79
C GLN A 241 8.06 -6.83 10.99
N VAL A 242 7.34 -6.96 12.08
CA VAL A 242 6.31 -7.98 12.26
C VAL A 242 4.98 -7.35 11.88
N VAL A 243 4.17 -8.03 11.10
CA VAL A 243 2.86 -7.55 10.67
C VAL A 243 1.83 -8.66 10.75
N GLY A 244 0.61 -8.32 11.12
CA GLY A 244 -0.53 -9.23 11.12
C GLY A 244 -1.83 -8.51 10.82
N ARG A 245 -2.75 -9.19 10.13
CA ARG A 245 -4.12 -8.74 9.85
C ARG A 245 -5.07 -9.91 9.97
N GLY A 246 -6.17 -9.71 10.67
CA GLY A 246 -7.28 -10.66 10.78
C GLY A 246 -8.58 -10.01 10.34
N THR A 247 -9.39 -10.71 9.57
CA THR A 247 -10.70 -10.24 9.12
C THR A 247 -11.78 -11.30 9.31
N LEU A 248 -13.00 -10.84 9.50
CA LEU A 248 -14.18 -11.68 9.60
C LEU A 248 -15.31 -11.01 8.82
N ALA A 249 -16.08 -11.79 8.06
CA ALA A 249 -17.34 -11.35 7.48
C ALA A 249 -18.52 -12.02 8.19
N PRO A 250 -19.05 -11.40 9.28
CA PRO A 250 -20.16 -11.98 10.06
C PRO A 250 -21.44 -12.21 9.22
N PHE A 251 -21.62 -11.42 8.18
CA PHE A 251 -22.63 -11.63 7.18
C PHE A 251 -21.97 -11.64 5.79
N TYR A 252 -22.22 -12.67 5.02
CA TYR A 252 -21.80 -12.75 3.62
C TYR A 252 -22.78 -13.58 2.80
N GLN A 253 -23.37 -12.93 1.83
CA GLN A 253 -24.16 -13.57 0.80
C GLN A 253 -23.73 -13.01 -0.56
N LYS A 254 -23.14 -13.87 -1.38
CA LYS A 254 -22.61 -13.48 -2.69
C LYS A 254 -23.66 -12.73 -3.50
N ASP A 255 -23.26 -11.63 -4.13
CA ASP A 255 -24.07 -10.75 -4.99
C ASP A 255 -25.27 -10.07 -4.29
N VAL A 256 -25.44 -10.26 -2.98
CA VAL A 256 -26.46 -9.62 -2.15
C VAL A 256 -25.87 -8.65 -1.15
N GLY A 257 -24.92 -9.10 -0.35
CA GLY A 257 -24.31 -8.23 0.64
C GLY A 257 -23.24 -8.88 1.50
N VAL A 258 -22.54 -8.03 2.24
CA VAL A 258 -21.49 -8.40 3.18
C VAL A 258 -21.41 -7.39 4.32
N LEU A 259 -21.13 -7.88 5.51
CA LEU A 259 -20.62 -7.10 6.62
C LEU A 259 -19.21 -7.59 6.92
N HIS A 260 -18.23 -6.72 6.85
CA HIS A 260 -16.81 -7.00 7.07
C HIS A 260 -16.34 -6.28 8.33
N THR A 261 -15.55 -6.97 9.14
CA THR A 261 -14.78 -6.42 10.25
C THR A 261 -13.34 -6.90 10.15
N GLY A 262 -12.39 -6.05 10.50
CA GLY A 262 -10.98 -6.42 10.49
C GLY A 262 -10.15 -5.61 11.47
N VAL A 263 -9.04 -6.18 11.87
CA VAL A 263 -8.00 -5.51 12.65
C VAL A 263 -6.63 -5.89 12.10
N TRP A 264 -5.70 -4.96 12.20
CA TRP A 264 -4.31 -5.22 11.85
C TRP A 264 -3.36 -4.51 12.80
N GLY A 265 -2.17 -5.03 12.90
CA GLY A 265 -1.11 -4.42 13.69
C GLY A 265 0.26 -4.70 13.09
N SER A 266 1.19 -3.85 13.38
CA SER A 266 2.60 -4.08 13.07
C SER A 266 3.51 -3.42 14.08
N TRP A 267 4.68 -4.01 14.25
CA TRP A 267 5.77 -3.42 14.98
C TRP A 267 7.03 -3.44 14.12
N ARG A 268 7.71 -2.30 14.03
CA ARG A 268 8.92 -2.13 13.22
C ARG A 268 10.07 -1.58 14.06
N SER A 269 11.23 -2.21 13.96
CA SER A 269 12.48 -1.60 14.40
C SER A 269 12.93 -0.54 13.39
N VAL A 270 13.44 0.59 13.88
CA VAL A 270 13.94 1.66 13.02
C VAL A 270 15.44 1.77 13.20
N ASN A 271 16.19 1.53 12.13
CA ASN A 271 17.65 1.64 12.14
C ASN A 271 18.07 3.00 11.61
N ASN A 272 18.78 3.76 12.44
CA ASN A 272 19.31 5.06 12.07
C ASN A 272 20.83 4.96 11.91
N ASN A 273 21.34 5.37 10.75
CA ASN A 273 22.76 5.40 10.44
C ASN A 273 23.28 6.83 10.47
N TYR A 274 24.44 7.01 11.06
CA TYR A 274 25.07 8.31 11.23
C TYR A 274 26.45 8.34 10.56
N ASN A 275 26.81 9.51 10.07
CA ASN A 275 28.18 9.80 9.64
C ASN A 275 29.09 10.00 10.86
N THR A 276 30.41 10.00 10.63
CA THR A 276 31.41 10.22 11.70
C THR A 276 31.31 11.59 12.34
N ASP A 277 30.76 12.58 11.63
CA ASP A 277 30.52 13.94 12.14
C ASP A 277 29.19 14.05 12.94
N GLY A 278 28.47 12.96 13.12
CA GLY A 278 27.20 12.91 13.83
C GLY A 278 25.97 13.31 12.98
N THR A 279 26.14 13.65 11.72
CA THR A 279 25.00 13.90 10.82
C THR A 279 24.27 12.60 10.51
N LEU A 280 22.95 12.68 10.37
CA LEU A 280 22.14 11.53 10.00
C LEU A 280 22.40 11.19 8.53
N ARG A 281 22.94 10.00 8.27
CA ARG A 281 23.28 9.55 6.93
C ARG A 281 22.09 8.88 6.23
N THR A 282 21.50 7.95 6.94
CA THR A 282 20.33 7.20 6.49
C THR A 282 19.41 6.98 7.67
N GLY A 283 18.25 6.52 7.40
CA GLY A 283 17.22 6.50 8.41
C GLY A 283 16.53 7.85 8.39
N GLY A 284 15.93 8.16 9.44
CA GLY A 284 14.94 9.20 9.48
C GLY A 284 13.58 8.59 9.31
N TRP A 285 12.64 9.13 9.96
CA TRP A 285 11.29 8.66 9.99
C TRP A 285 10.38 9.86 9.89
N ALA A 286 9.65 9.98 8.80
CA ALA A 286 8.74 11.10 8.57
C ALA A 286 7.39 10.59 8.08
N TYR A 287 6.33 11.09 8.66
CA TYR A 287 4.97 10.92 8.15
C TYR A 287 4.52 12.20 7.47
N GLN A 288 3.83 12.06 6.35
CA GLN A 288 3.39 13.19 5.56
C GLN A 288 2.18 12.83 4.70
N SER A 289 1.37 13.82 4.34
CA SER A 289 0.24 13.63 3.42
C SER A 289 -0.05 14.86 2.59
N ALA A 290 -0.33 14.64 1.31
CA ALA A 290 -1.02 15.57 0.44
C ALA A 290 -2.55 15.48 0.68
N PRO A 291 -3.34 16.48 0.28
CA PRO A 291 -4.79 16.49 0.52
C PRO A 291 -5.55 15.61 -0.49
N ASN A 292 -5.33 14.31 -0.47
CA ASN A 292 -5.94 13.31 -1.37
C ASN A 292 -5.64 13.51 -2.86
N THR A 293 -4.54 14.15 -3.21
CA THR A 293 -4.13 14.48 -4.58
C THR A 293 -2.86 13.75 -5.00
N ASP A 294 -2.67 13.58 -6.34
CA ASP A 294 -1.51 12.92 -6.91
C ASP A 294 -0.77 13.73 -7.98
N VAL A 295 -1.43 14.56 -8.76
CA VAL A 295 -0.79 15.42 -9.78
C VAL A 295 0.06 16.46 -9.06
N ASP A 296 -0.50 17.17 -8.06
CA ASP A 296 0.27 17.92 -7.10
C ASP A 296 0.37 17.11 -5.79
N ARG A 297 1.57 16.64 -5.49
CA ARG A 297 1.89 15.85 -4.29
C ARG A 297 2.49 16.68 -3.17
N THR A 298 2.28 17.97 -3.17
CA THR A 298 2.75 18.82 -2.09
C THR A 298 2.15 18.37 -0.77
N ASN A 299 3.01 18.01 0.18
CA ASN A 299 2.56 17.56 1.50
C ASN A 299 2.14 18.75 2.35
N TRP A 300 0.88 18.76 2.76
CA TRP A 300 0.31 19.83 3.57
C TRP A 300 0.52 19.61 5.05
N ILE A 301 0.61 18.36 5.46
CA ILE A 301 0.99 17.96 6.81
C ILE A 301 2.22 17.06 6.74
N ASN A 302 3.15 17.26 7.69
CA ASN A 302 4.42 16.55 7.68
C ASN A 302 5.08 16.66 9.05
N THR A 303 5.48 15.55 9.64
CA THR A 303 6.20 15.55 10.94
C THR A 303 7.63 16.07 10.83
N GLY A 304 8.15 16.25 9.61
CA GLY A 304 9.58 16.34 9.41
C GLY A 304 10.29 15.03 9.80
N ASN A 305 11.60 15.06 9.75
CA ASN A 305 12.38 13.91 10.19
C ASN A 305 12.33 13.79 11.72
N LEU A 306 11.78 12.72 12.23
CA LEU A 306 11.64 12.42 13.65
C LEU A 306 12.96 11.97 14.31
N SER A 307 13.99 11.60 13.52
CA SER A 307 15.34 11.35 14.02
C SER A 307 16.25 12.53 13.67
N SER A 308 17.01 13.00 14.64
CA SER A 308 17.93 14.14 14.50
C SER A 308 19.37 13.72 14.31
N ALA A 309 20.22 14.63 13.84
CA ALA A 309 21.67 14.48 13.93
C ALA A 309 22.11 14.31 15.39
N LYS A 310 23.23 13.64 15.60
CA LYS A 310 23.88 13.52 16.90
C LYS A 310 24.64 14.82 17.22
N VAL A 311 24.45 15.29 18.44
CA VAL A 311 25.23 16.41 19.00
C VAL A 311 26.37 15.89 19.85
N CYS A 312 27.42 16.68 19.99
CA CYS A 312 28.54 16.31 20.84
C CYS A 312 28.07 16.16 22.30
N ALA A 313 28.32 15.00 22.88
CA ALA A 313 28.03 14.70 24.28
C ALA A 313 29.22 14.86 25.19
N VAL A 314 30.47 14.59 24.68
CA VAL A 314 31.70 14.68 25.43
C VAL A 314 32.76 15.36 24.57
N THR A 315 33.35 16.42 25.11
CA THR A 315 34.49 17.13 24.47
C THR A 315 35.74 16.98 25.31
N ILE A 316 36.81 16.49 24.71
CA ILE A 316 38.15 16.42 25.34
C ILE A 316 39.10 17.26 24.50
N LYS A 317 39.77 18.21 25.13
CA LYS A 317 40.72 19.14 24.47
C LYS A 317 40.16 19.81 23.21
N GLY A 318 38.86 20.23 23.23
CA GLY A 318 38.22 20.89 22.11
C GLY A 318 37.75 19.95 21.01
N THR A 319 37.98 18.64 21.09
CA THR A 319 37.54 17.65 20.12
C THR A 319 36.36 16.85 20.69
N CYS A 320 35.29 16.71 19.92
CA CYS A 320 34.16 15.85 20.30
C CYS A 320 34.60 14.38 20.28
N THR A 321 34.47 13.70 21.42
CA THR A 321 34.88 12.28 21.58
C THR A 321 33.68 11.34 21.68
N ALA A 322 32.49 11.88 21.95
CA ALA A 322 31.27 11.08 21.98
C ALA A 322 30.06 11.92 21.49
N TYR A 323 29.19 11.32 20.72
CA TYR A 323 27.99 11.93 20.17
C TYR A 323 26.74 11.24 20.71
N LYS A 324 25.66 11.99 20.92
CA LYS A 324 24.34 11.46 21.27
C LYS A 324 23.27 12.10 20.40
N PRO A 325 22.19 11.40 20.03
CA PRO A 325 21.06 12.00 19.33
C PRO A 325 20.30 12.96 20.27
N VAL A 326 19.66 13.98 19.71
CA VAL A 326 18.69 14.81 20.44
C VAL A 326 17.33 14.10 20.46
N LYS A 327 16.94 13.57 19.30
CA LYS A 327 15.77 12.69 19.13
C LYS A 327 16.14 11.55 18.21
N GLN A 328 15.62 10.36 18.47
CA GLN A 328 15.83 9.19 17.62
C GLN A 328 14.65 8.24 17.75
N VAL A 329 14.02 7.91 16.64
CA VAL A 329 13.02 6.86 16.57
C VAL A 329 13.69 5.50 16.62
N ASN A 330 13.36 4.66 17.57
CA ASN A 330 13.92 3.31 17.69
C ASN A 330 12.93 2.26 17.16
N ASN A 331 11.65 2.47 17.39
CA ASN A 331 10.61 1.59 16.87
C ASN A 331 9.29 2.35 16.67
N VAL A 332 8.45 1.76 15.84
CA VAL A 332 7.09 2.23 15.58
C VAL A 332 6.14 1.06 15.66
N ALA A 333 5.12 1.18 16.48
CA ALA A 333 3.98 0.27 16.51
C ALA A 333 2.81 0.92 15.79
N MET A 334 2.16 0.18 14.88
CA MET A 334 0.96 0.64 14.19
C MET A 334 -0.20 -0.30 14.46
N PHE A 335 -1.38 0.26 14.52
CA PHE A 335 -2.63 -0.47 14.68
C PHE A 335 -3.70 0.13 13.78
N GLY A 336 -4.62 -0.70 13.29
CA GLY A 336 -5.80 -0.25 12.57
C GLY A 336 -6.99 -1.17 12.76
N ALA A 337 -8.18 -0.58 12.63
CA ALA A 337 -9.46 -1.26 12.67
C ALA A 337 -10.24 -0.96 11.39
N GLU A 338 -10.96 -1.94 10.89
CA GLU A 338 -11.68 -1.93 9.63
C GLU A 338 -13.14 -2.32 9.84
N LEU A 339 -14.05 -1.57 9.25
CA LEU A 339 -15.47 -1.90 9.18
C LEU A 339 -15.94 -1.60 7.76
N ALA A 340 -16.59 -2.56 7.10
CA ALA A 340 -17.16 -2.32 5.79
C ALA A 340 -18.43 -3.14 5.58
N GLY A 341 -19.29 -2.67 4.70
CA GLY A 341 -20.51 -3.38 4.34
C GLY A 341 -21.02 -2.99 2.97
N ALA A 342 -21.71 -3.91 2.33
CA ALA A 342 -22.49 -3.68 1.14
C ALA A 342 -23.81 -4.44 1.24
N TYR A 343 -24.89 -3.84 0.76
CA TYR A 343 -26.18 -4.49 0.62
C TYR A 343 -26.92 -3.90 -0.58
N GLY A 344 -27.21 -4.74 -1.57
CA GLY A 344 -27.69 -4.25 -2.85
C GLY A 344 -26.74 -3.19 -3.42
N PRO A 345 -27.24 -2.06 -3.93
CA PRO A 345 -26.40 -1.05 -4.58
C PRO A 345 -25.63 -0.16 -3.62
N VAL A 346 -25.85 -0.25 -2.30
CA VAL A 346 -25.24 0.63 -1.31
C VAL A 346 -24.03 -0.03 -0.69
N HIS A 347 -22.95 0.72 -0.48
CA HIS A 347 -21.78 0.26 0.27
C HIS A 347 -21.23 1.36 1.17
N LEU A 348 -20.56 0.92 2.23
CA LEU A 348 -19.88 1.76 3.22
C LEU A 348 -18.57 1.10 3.64
N SER A 349 -17.55 1.89 3.97
CA SER A 349 -16.38 1.43 4.69
C SER A 349 -15.80 2.53 5.57
N ALA A 350 -15.22 2.13 6.71
CA ALA A 350 -14.55 3.01 7.64
C ALA A 350 -13.26 2.34 8.12
N GLU A 351 -12.19 3.11 8.24
CA GLU A 351 -10.93 2.65 8.78
C GLU A 351 -10.37 3.66 9.78
N TYR A 352 -9.87 3.16 10.90
CA TYR A 352 -9.09 3.90 11.88
C TYR A 352 -7.67 3.39 11.87
N MET A 353 -6.70 4.29 11.93
CA MET A 353 -5.27 3.96 11.95
C MET A 353 -4.53 4.82 12.96
N GLN A 354 -3.56 4.22 13.63
CA GLN A 354 -2.63 4.95 14.49
C GLN A 354 -1.20 4.46 14.34
N ALA A 355 -0.24 5.34 14.61
CA ALA A 355 1.19 5.03 14.67
C ALA A 355 1.77 5.58 15.97
N GLN A 356 2.23 4.70 16.83
CA GLN A 356 2.89 5.03 18.09
C GLN A 356 4.40 5.08 17.87
N ILE A 357 5.00 6.22 18.19
CA ILE A 357 6.43 6.49 18.01
C ILE A 357 7.14 6.27 19.33
N ALA A 358 8.19 5.47 19.32
CA ALA A 358 9.01 5.21 20.50
C ALA A 358 10.51 5.37 20.20
N GLY A 359 11.23 5.93 21.16
CA GLY A 359 12.67 6.14 21.03
C GLY A 359 13.19 7.21 21.97
N TYR A 360 14.43 7.62 21.77
CA TYR A 360 15.05 8.67 22.57
C TYR A 360 14.45 10.04 22.27
N GLY A 361 14.00 10.74 23.31
CA GLY A 361 13.33 12.04 23.19
C GLY A 361 11.84 11.94 22.81
N TYR A 362 11.25 10.74 22.85
CA TYR A 362 9.83 10.47 22.71
C TYR A 362 9.29 9.80 23.98
N SER A 363 8.07 10.15 24.34
CA SER A 363 7.31 9.39 25.34
C SER A 363 6.58 8.23 24.64
N GLY A 364 6.30 7.14 25.36
CA GLY A 364 5.52 6.03 24.82
C GLY A 364 4.06 6.39 24.44
N SER A 365 3.65 7.66 24.60
CA SER A 365 2.33 8.19 24.26
C SER A 365 2.33 9.07 22.99
N ASP A 366 3.44 9.21 22.29
CA ASP A 366 3.49 9.95 21.02
C ASP A 366 2.80 9.13 19.93
N THR A 367 1.49 9.33 19.76
CA THR A 367 0.63 8.57 18.84
C THR A 367 0.02 9.51 17.81
N LEU A 368 0.36 9.28 16.55
CA LEU A 368 -0.29 9.89 15.38
C LEU A 368 -1.52 9.06 15.04
N GLN A 369 -2.59 9.70 14.56
CA GLN A 369 -3.84 8.99 14.29
C GLN A 369 -4.59 9.56 13.08
N GLY A 370 -5.40 8.71 12.47
CA GLY A 370 -6.26 9.11 11.37
C GLY A 370 -7.48 8.22 11.24
N PHE A 371 -8.51 8.77 10.65
CA PHE A 371 -9.79 8.13 10.44
C PHE A 371 -10.31 8.45 9.05
N SER A 372 -10.96 7.48 8.42
CA SER A 372 -11.63 7.63 7.14
C SER A 372 -12.99 6.92 7.16
N VAL A 373 -14.01 7.56 6.62
CA VAL A 373 -15.30 6.94 6.34
C VAL A 373 -15.71 7.28 4.92
N GLN A 374 -16.14 6.28 4.16
CA GLN A 374 -16.54 6.43 2.78
C GLN A 374 -17.71 5.52 2.44
N GLY A 375 -18.57 5.96 1.54
CA GLY A 375 -19.70 5.17 1.07
C GLY A 375 -20.17 5.61 -0.28
N GLY A 376 -20.96 4.77 -0.95
CA GLY A 376 -21.48 5.05 -2.27
C GLY A 376 -22.71 4.23 -2.60
N VAL A 377 -23.31 4.60 -3.72
CA VAL A 377 -24.46 3.93 -4.30
C VAL A 377 -24.27 3.74 -5.81
N PHE A 378 -24.49 2.52 -6.27
CA PHE A 378 -24.55 2.23 -7.70
C PHE A 378 -25.94 2.56 -8.24
N LEU A 379 -26.03 3.60 -9.06
CA LEU A 379 -27.30 4.05 -9.64
C LEU A 379 -27.89 3.02 -10.62
N THR A 380 -27.06 2.14 -11.13
CA THR A 380 -27.40 1.08 -12.08
C THR A 380 -27.69 -0.27 -11.43
N GLY A 381 -27.65 -0.32 -10.07
CA GLY A 381 -28.13 -1.45 -9.28
C GLY A 381 -27.11 -2.56 -9.02
N GLU A 382 -25.82 -2.34 -9.33
CA GLU A 382 -24.77 -3.30 -9.00
C GLU A 382 -24.56 -3.41 -7.48
N THR A 383 -24.16 -4.59 -7.01
CA THR A 383 -23.68 -4.82 -5.65
C THR A 383 -22.17 -4.83 -5.63
N ARG A 384 -21.55 -4.13 -4.66
CA ARG A 384 -20.09 -4.07 -4.56
C ARG A 384 -19.52 -5.46 -4.26
N PRO A 385 -18.64 -6.01 -5.12
CA PRO A 385 -18.09 -7.35 -4.93
C PRO A 385 -17.08 -7.41 -3.78
N TYR A 386 -17.02 -8.57 -3.11
CA TYR A 386 -16.12 -8.81 -1.99
C TYR A 386 -15.27 -10.08 -2.21
N ASP A 387 -13.96 -9.95 -2.05
CA ASP A 387 -13.00 -11.06 -2.10
C ASP A 387 -12.85 -11.67 -0.70
N VAL A 388 -13.49 -12.80 -0.48
CA VAL A 388 -13.44 -13.54 0.81
C VAL A 388 -12.05 -14.08 1.15
N LYS A 389 -11.14 -14.23 0.16
CA LYS A 389 -9.80 -14.73 0.41
C LYS A 389 -8.86 -13.63 0.93
N LYS A 390 -9.12 -12.39 0.52
CA LYS A 390 -8.31 -11.23 0.91
C LYS A 390 -8.97 -10.37 1.98
N GLY A 391 -10.27 -10.59 2.23
CA GLY A 391 -11.03 -9.75 3.16
C GLY A 391 -11.04 -8.29 2.68
N THR A 392 -11.44 -8.03 1.42
CA THR A 392 -11.48 -6.69 0.83
C THR A 392 -12.44 -6.62 -0.35
N TRP A 393 -12.69 -5.41 -0.85
CA TRP A 393 -13.47 -5.24 -2.08
C TRP A 393 -12.76 -5.82 -3.30
N ASP A 394 -13.55 -6.28 -4.27
CA ASP A 394 -13.09 -6.89 -5.52
C ASP A 394 -13.57 -6.09 -6.73
N ARG A 395 -13.25 -6.61 -7.92
CA ARG A 395 -13.57 -6.02 -9.21
C ARG A 395 -15.08 -5.94 -9.45
N LEU A 396 -15.56 -4.73 -9.71
CA LEU A 396 -16.92 -4.53 -10.21
C LEU A 396 -17.03 -4.99 -11.67
N VAL A 397 -18.08 -5.74 -11.94
CA VAL A 397 -18.49 -6.10 -13.30
C VAL A 397 -19.85 -5.43 -13.54
N PRO A 398 -19.94 -4.45 -14.45
CA PRO A 398 -21.21 -3.81 -14.77
C PRO A 398 -22.25 -4.83 -15.26
N ASN A 399 -23.49 -4.70 -14.82
CA ASN A 399 -24.60 -5.54 -15.28
C ASN A 399 -24.77 -5.47 -16.80
N ASN A 400 -24.56 -4.27 -17.38
CA ASN A 400 -24.67 -4.00 -18.80
C ASN A 400 -23.42 -3.23 -19.27
N SER A 401 -22.29 -3.95 -19.49
CA SER A 401 -21.05 -3.35 -19.94
C SER A 401 -21.18 -2.61 -21.27
N PHE A 402 -20.46 -1.49 -21.40
CA PHE A 402 -20.36 -0.73 -22.66
C PHE A 402 -19.43 -1.47 -23.64
N VAL A 403 -19.97 -2.48 -24.30
CA VAL A 403 -19.24 -3.26 -25.32
C VAL A 403 -20.05 -3.22 -26.61
N GLY A 404 -19.43 -2.78 -27.70
CA GLY A 404 -20.11 -2.66 -28.98
C GLY A 404 -21.29 -1.68 -29.00
N GLY A 405 -21.36 -0.76 -28.01
CA GLY A 405 -22.42 0.25 -27.92
C GLY A 405 -23.76 -0.25 -27.38
N SER A 406 -23.80 -1.47 -26.79
CA SER A 406 -25.06 -2.10 -26.36
C SER A 406 -25.47 -1.80 -24.91
N GLY A 407 -24.54 -1.40 -24.04
CA GLY A 407 -24.80 -1.06 -22.63
C GLY A 407 -24.27 0.32 -22.26
N TRP A 408 -24.60 0.79 -21.06
CA TRP A 408 -24.13 2.07 -20.53
C TRP A 408 -23.03 1.90 -19.47
N GLY A 409 -22.68 0.66 -19.09
CA GLY A 409 -21.81 0.39 -17.96
C GLY A 409 -22.51 0.59 -16.61
N ALA A 410 -21.73 0.80 -15.54
CA ALA A 410 -22.24 1.07 -14.21
C ALA A 410 -21.88 2.50 -13.77
N PHE A 411 -22.79 3.15 -13.03
CA PHE A 411 -22.60 4.48 -12.45
C PHE A 411 -22.64 4.41 -10.93
N GLU A 412 -21.65 5.02 -10.28
CA GLU A 412 -21.55 5.14 -8.82
C GLU A 412 -21.41 6.61 -8.43
N ILE A 413 -22.15 7.01 -7.40
CA ILE A 413 -21.94 8.27 -6.68
C ILE A 413 -21.43 7.90 -5.28
N ALA A 414 -20.38 8.56 -4.82
CA ALA A 414 -19.78 8.25 -3.54
C ALA A 414 -19.32 9.52 -2.80
N GLY A 415 -19.23 9.40 -1.47
CA GLY A 415 -18.70 10.43 -0.58
C GLY A 415 -17.69 9.85 0.40
N ARG A 416 -16.70 10.65 0.79
CA ARG A 416 -15.68 10.29 1.79
C ARG A 416 -15.39 11.49 2.69
N TYR A 417 -15.18 11.21 3.96
CA TYR A 417 -14.61 12.13 4.93
C TYR A 417 -13.35 11.52 5.52
N ASP A 418 -12.27 12.29 5.52
CA ASP A 418 -10.97 11.91 6.05
C ASP A 418 -10.52 12.90 7.12
N LEU A 419 -9.89 12.37 8.16
CA LEU A 419 -9.19 13.13 9.20
C LEU A 419 -7.82 12.52 9.44
N MET A 420 -6.81 13.37 9.52
CA MET A 420 -5.45 12.98 9.91
C MET A 420 -4.89 13.98 10.91
N ASP A 421 -4.40 13.47 12.05
CA ASP A 421 -3.73 14.27 13.07
C ASP A 421 -2.35 13.70 13.39
N MET A 422 -1.33 14.51 13.13
CA MET A 422 0.08 14.19 13.38
C MET A 422 0.67 15.04 14.52
N ASN A 423 -0.17 15.58 15.41
CA ASN A 423 0.28 16.35 16.55
C ASN A 423 0.29 15.52 17.82
N THR A 424 1.37 15.63 18.58
CA THR A 424 1.54 15.03 19.91
C THR A 424 2.29 16.01 20.81
N LEU A 425 2.62 15.63 22.03
CA LEU A 425 3.45 16.45 22.92
C LEU A 425 4.83 16.78 22.30
N HIS A 426 5.41 15.85 21.55
CA HIS A 426 6.78 15.99 21.02
C HIS A 426 6.84 16.10 19.50
N ILE A 427 5.71 15.97 18.81
CA ILE A 427 5.60 15.99 17.35
C ILE A 427 4.57 17.03 16.92
N ASN A 428 4.93 17.90 16.00
CA ASN A 428 4.07 18.93 15.42
C ASN A 428 3.98 18.70 13.90
N GLY A 429 3.30 17.63 13.49
CA GLY A 429 3.17 17.26 12.08
C GLY A 429 2.01 17.94 11.35
N GLY A 430 1.13 18.60 12.11
CA GLY A 430 -0.08 19.20 11.60
C GLY A 430 -1.30 18.27 11.61
N SER A 431 -2.47 18.84 11.37
CA SER A 431 -3.72 18.10 11.17
C SER A 431 -4.45 18.62 9.94
N ILE A 432 -5.18 17.73 9.28
CA ILE A 432 -5.97 18.04 8.09
C ILE A 432 -7.24 17.20 8.07
N ASN A 433 -8.33 17.77 7.59
CA ASN A 433 -9.55 17.05 7.28
C ASN A 433 -10.10 17.46 5.91
N THR A 434 -10.58 16.47 5.17
CA THR A 434 -11.09 16.65 3.82
C THR A 434 -12.42 15.94 3.64
N GLY A 435 -13.23 16.46 2.74
CA GLY A 435 -14.40 15.80 2.19
C GLY A 435 -14.20 15.56 0.69
N THR A 436 -14.58 14.40 0.19
CA THR A 436 -14.51 14.08 -1.23
C THR A 436 -15.86 13.61 -1.73
N LEU A 437 -16.33 14.17 -2.84
CA LEU A 437 -17.46 13.64 -3.60
C LEU A 437 -16.97 13.08 -4.91
N ALA A 438 -17.46 11.90 -5.31
CA ALA A 438 -17.01 11.20 -6.50
C ALA A 438 -18.17 10.76 -7.38
N VAL A 439 -17.93 10.80 -8.69
CA VAL A 439 -18.77 10.12 -9.69
C VAL A 439 -17.88 9.20 -10.50
N ASN A 440 -18.28 7.94 -10.56
CA ASN A 440 -17.55 6.89 -11.26
C ASN A 440 -18.41 6.30 -12.38
N TRP A 441 -17.82 6.17 -13.55
CA TRP A 441 -18.41 5.49 -14.68
C TRP A 441 -17.57 4.28 -15.08
N TYR A 442 -18.05 3.10 -14.77
CA TYR A 442 -17.45 1.83 -15.14
C TYR A 442 -18.00 1.40 -16.50
N LEU A 443 -17.27 1.69 -17.56
CA LEU A 443 -17.70 1.30 -18.92
C LEU A 443 -17.68 -0.22 -19.05
N THR A 444 -16.61 -0.83 -18.60
CA THR A 444 -16.38 -2.28 -18.61
C THR A 444 -15.72 -2.67 -17.28
N PRO A 445 -15.54 -3.95 -16.98
CA PRO A 445 -14.75 -4.36 -15.81
C PRO A 445 -13.30 -3.85 -15.80
N ARG A 446 -12.82 -3.30 -16.94
CA ARG A 446 -11.41 -2.92 -17.15
C ARG A 446 -11.20 -1.45 -17.52
N ILE A 447 -12.25 -0.74 -17.93
CA ILE A 447 -12.19 0.67 -18.29
C ILE A 447 -13.10 1.46 -17.39
N ARG A 448 -12.57 2.52 -16.76
CA ARG A 448 -13.31 3.36 -15.82
C ARG A 448 -12.90 4.81 -15.96
N PHE A 449 -13.89 5.70 -15.99
CA PHE A 449 -13.74 7.14 -15.80
C PHE A 449 -14.15 7.50 -14.37
N MET A 450 -13.40 8.43 -13.79
CA MET A 450 -13.61 8.89 -12.42
C MET A 450 -13.51 10.40 -12.38
N THR A 451 -14.29 11.02 -11.52
CA THR A 451 -14.13 12.42 -11.17
C THR A 451 -14.39 12.60 -9.68
N ASP A 452 -13.48 13.26 -9.00
CA ASP A 452 -13.52 13.56 -7.58
C ASP A 452 -13.45 15.06 -7.37
N TRP A 453 -14.31 15.58 -6.49
CA TRP A 453 -14.20 16.91 -5.93
C TRP A 453 -13.77 16.80 -4.48
N VAL A 454 -12.57 17.27 -4.18
CA VAL A 454 -11.98 17.28 -2.84
C VAL A 454 -12.08 18.67 -2.27
N HIS A 455 -12.72 18.81 -1.11
CA HIS A 455 -12.77 20.03 -0.32
C HIS A 455 -11.93 19.87 0.93
N VAL A 456 -10.98 20.77 1.16
CA VAL A 456 -10.20 20.82 2.41
C VAL A 456 -10.95 21.68 3.41
N PHE A 457 -11.57 21.08 4.42
CA PHE A 457 -12.30 21.82 5.46
C PHE A 457 -11.39 22.60 6.37
N SER A 458 -10.28 21.98 6.78
CA SER A 458 -9.28 22.67 7.58
C SER A 458 -7.92 22.01 7.44
N VAL A 459 -6.89 22.80 7.52
CA VAL A 459 -5.51 22.39 7.73
C VAL A 459 -4.91 23.25 8.84
N ASN A 460 -4.36 22.59 9.86
CA ASN A 460 -3.65 23.23 10.94
C ASN A 460 -2.23 22.66 10.98
N ASN A 461 -1.30 23.50 10.59
CA ASN A 461 0.12 23.17 10.61
C ASN A 461 0.81 24.17 11.54
N ASN A 462 0.99 23.82 12.81
CA ASN A 462 1.60 24.65 13.83
C ASN A 462 3.12 24.80 13.67
N ASN A 463 3.64 24.58 12.49
CA ASN A 463 5.07 24.60 12.28
C ASN A 463 5.70 25.96 12.56
N SER A 464 6.61 25.95 13.51
CA SER A 464 7.62 26.97 13.77
C SER A 464 8.54 27.30 12.58
N LEU A 465 8.30 26.70 11.40
CA LEU A 465 8.96 26.99 10.13
C LEU A 465 8.42 28.27 9.44
N ARG A 466 7.53 29.04 10.08
CA ARG A 466 7.38 30.43 9.67
C ARG A 466 8.72 31.11 9.87
N ALA A 467 9.43 31.34 8.76
CA ALA A 467 10.63 32.16 8.79
C ALA A 467 10.35 33.47 9.53
N ALA A 468 11.28 33.91 10.33
CA ALA A 468 11.23 35.21 10.96
C ALA A 468 10.88 36.28 9.90
N GLY A 469 9.71 36.89 10.00
CA GLY A 469 9.19 37.81 9.00
C GLY A 469 7.90 37.35 8.28
N GLY A 470 7.31 36.21 8.65
CA GLY A 470 6.01 35.77 8.14
C GLY A 470 6.01 35.26 6.70
N LYS A 471 7.16 35.09 6.08
CA LYS A 471 7.29 34.51 4.75
C LYS A 471 7.41 33.00 4.85
N CYS A 472 6.74 32.28 3.94
CA CYS A 472 6.94 30.86 3.77
C CYS A 472 8.35 30.61 3.24
N ALA A 473 9.23 30.05 4.07
CA ALA A 473 10.48 29.50 3.55
C ALA A 473 10.18 28.17 2.91
N PHE A 474 10.23 28.10 1.58
CA PHE A 474 10.34 26.81 0.91
C PHE A 474 11.71 26.22 1.30
N PRO A 475 11.74 25.06 1.95
CA PRO A 475 13.02 24.43 2.18
C PRO A 475 13.69 24.14 0.84
N ALA A 476 15.02 24.19 0.81
CA ALA A 476 15.78 23.82 -0.37
C ALA A 476 15.27 22.46 -0.89
N GLN A 477 15.18 22.33 -2.20
CA GLN A 477 14.71 21.13 -2.87
C GLN A 477 15.37 19.90 -2.25
N GLY A 478 14.57 19.02 -1.65
CA GLY A 478 15.05 17.81 -0.95
C GLY A 478 15.06 17.86 0.58
N SER A 479 14.63 18.94 1.24
CA SER A 479 14.69 19.03 2.72
C SER A 479 13.49 18.37 3.42
N GLY A 480 12.43 17.96 2.72
CA GLY A 480 11.26 17.27 3.28
C GLY A 480 10.50 18.03 4.39
N ALA A 481 10.82 19.29 4.61
CA ALA A 481 10.24 20.07 5.69
C ALA A 481 8.80 20.48 5.35
N ALA A 482 7.92 20.31 6.32
CA ALA A 482 6.56 20.79 6.23
C ALA A 482 6.51 22.30 6.02
N ILE A 483 5.64 22.69 5.12
CA ILE A 483 5.46 24.08 4.77
C ILE A 483 4.28 24.60 5.61
N GLY A 484 4.55 25.31 6.69
CA GLY A 484 3.54 25.94 7.54
C GLY A 484 2.63 26.96 6.81
N CYS A 485 2.78 27.03 5.49
CA CYS A 485 2.13 27.94 4.59
C CYS A 485 0.70 27.52 4.21
N PHE A 486 0.32 26.31 4.44
CA PHE A 486 -1.02 25.81 4.11
C PHE A 486 -2.01 25.95 5.25
N SER A 487 -1.54 26.36 6.45
CA SER A 487 -2.40 26.52 7.62
C SER A 487 -3.49 27.55 7.35
N GLY A 488 -4.74 27.14 7.53
CA GLY A 488 -5.92 27.99 7.32
C GLY A 488 -6.39 28.07 5.86
N LEU A 489 -5.76 27.36 4.91
CA LEU A 489 -6.28 27.25 3.55
C LEU A 489 -7.43 26.22 3.50
N SER A 490 -8.38 26.48 2.61
CA SER A 490 -9.55 25.64 2.38
C SER A 490 -9.86 25.62 0.88
N PRO A 491 -9.01 24.99 0.06
CA PRO A 491 -9.23 24.92 -1.38
C PRO A 491 -10.23 23.86 -1.76
N ASP A 492 -10.72 24.02 -2.98
CA ASP A 492 -11.46 23.04 -3.75
C ASP A 492 -10.55 22.46 -4.84
N ILE A 493 -10.45 21.15 -4.92
CA ILE A 493 -9.61 20.45 -5.87
C ILE A 493 -10.49 19.54 -6.69
N TRP A 494 -10.45 19.69 -7.99
CA TRP A 494 -11.18 18.84 -8.92
C TRP A 494 -10.21 17.90 -9.62
N GLU A 495 -10.43 16.60 -9.47
CA GLU A 495 -9.63 15.56 -10.10
C GLU A 495 -10.46 14.76 -11.10
N MET A 496 -9.83 14.34 -12.19
CA MET A 496 -10.40 13.40 -13.14
C MET A 496 -9.37 12.33 -13.46
N ALA A 497 -9.83 11.09 -13.59
CA ALA A 497 -8.97 9.96 -13.92
C ALA A 497 -9.57 9.04 -14.97
N VAL A 498 -8.72 8.49 -15.82
CA VAL A 498 -9.03 7.37 -16.69
C VAL A 498 -8.17 6.19 -16.29
N ARG A 499 -8.81 5.06 -16.01
CA ARG A 499 -8.14 3.79 -15.68
C ARG A 499 -8.44 2.75 -16.73
N LEU A 500 -7.38 2.08 -17.18
CA LEU A 500 -7.43 0.92 -18.06
C LEU A 500 -6.55 -0.18 -17.48
N ASP A 501 -7.07 -1.40 -17.37
CA ASP A 501 -6.27 -2.60 -17.09
C ASP A 501 -6.59 -3.71 -18.12
N TYR A 502 -5.60 -4.53 -18.46
CA TYR A 502 -5.70 -5.56 -19.49
C TYR A 502 -4.99 -6.85 -19.09
#